data_3f08975a060ac3bc6a95c4dc5252eba0
#
_entry.id   3f08975a060ac3bc6a95c4dc5252eba0
#
_cell.length_a   1.000
_cell.length_b   1.000
_cell.length_c   1.000
_cell.angle_alpha   90.00
_cell.angle_beta   90.00
_cell.angle_gamma   90.00
#
_symmetry.space_group_name_H-M   'P 1'
#
loop_
_entity.id
_entity.type
_entity.pdbx_description
1 polymer ?
#
loop_
_entity_poly.entity_id
_entity_poly.type
_entity_poly.pdbx_seq_one_letter_code
_entity_poly.pdbx_strand_id
1 'polypeptide(L)'
;MDKYLPTGNDFVSLPRINERTGGIEDITFLYMAAKGLIDIRGSESTPLIQPYVHLDGVGSLSSAHLAWTRLDDWLPQSTAQLGSLELKTLYVPPIDERGFAIQMTVHNTSESAQDVVIGLNGCWASSWHCVNEDKPLSGKATCFRSGWNSSLIFEYHAGFPMFAFAPMADAQTDSSFTCSYDGSITYDLSHHCTIAADGTASVVFYWGLGFEEVAAATSAKEMLRQTFDVELTKTRTWLQERRVTFNGDAKLTQLYNTNLFFCMFFSTGITLDTEELVLVTSRSPRYYVSAAYWDRDSLLWSFPAILDADPERAKEMLSYVFGRQRRNFGIHSRYIDGTVLEPGFELDELVAPLLALERYINKTDDKSILSDPDIVQGISLILNRLRQHEAASCRLYDTFLQPTDDEHVYPYITYDNVLVWKSLKDLAQLAPQYAHLEKTADEIKDAIMTHCVQKDAEGKPYFGWSIDLNGSHDVYDEPPGSLQLLPFFDFCSPTDEIYRNTVAMIRSPEYKYSFANSPINEIGCPHAPHPWILSLANSLLCGRVEHCRAILEKISMDNGIACESVDEVTGYCTTGEAFATCAGFLCHSIREALL
;
A
#
# COMPACT_ATOMS: atom_id res chain seq x y z
N MET A 1 17.30 13.61 -0.99
CA MET A 1 16.05 13.12 -0.38
C MET A 1 16.40 11.99 0.56
N ASP A 2 15.86 11.97 1.77
CA ASP A 2 16.07 10.85 2.69
C ASP A 2 15.35 9.62 2.12
N LYS A 3 15.97 8.45 2.30
CA LYS A 3 15.43 7.18 1.85
C LYS A 3 14.94 6.39 3.04
N TYR A 4 13.83 5.72 2.86
CA TYR A 4 13.17 4.97 3.91
C TYR A 4 12.99 3.49 3.54
N LEU A 5 12.96 2.65 4.57
CA LEU A 5 12.71 1.22 4.47
C LEU A 5 11.43 0.89 5.25
N PRO A 6 10.25 0.91 4.61
CA PRO A 6 9.02 0.56 5.30
C PRO A 6 8.98 -0.92 5.69
N THR A 7 8.32 -1.20 6.82
CA THR A 7 7.89 -2.53 7.25
C THR A 7 6.62 -2.42 8.10
N GLY A 8 5.94 -3.53 8.36
CA GLY A 8 4.72 -3.53 9.15
C GLY A 8 4.09 -4.91 9.19
N ASN A 9 3.04 -5.02 9.99
CA ASN A 9 2.11 -6.14 10.06
C ASN A 9 0.66 -5.62 9.97
N ASP A 10 -0.32 -6.45 10.23
CA ASP A 10 -1.73 -6.07 10.11
C ASP A 10 -2.15 -4.92 11.06
N PHE A 11 -1.52 -4.81 12.24
CA PHE A 11 -1.87 -3.79 13.24
C PHE A 11 -1.01 -2.54 13.18
N VAL A 12 0.30 -2.69 12.98
CA VAL A 12 1.26 -1.60 13.09
C VAL A 12 2.09 -1.47 11.83
N SER A 13 2.31 -0.25 11.36
CA SER A 13 3.27 0.05 10.30
C SER A 13 4.38 0.96 10.80
N LEU A 14 5.58 0.73 10.29
CA LEU A 14 6.77 1.55 10.45
C LEU A 14 7.12 2.13 9.06
N PRO A 15 6.45 3.21 8.63
CA PRO A 15 6.58 3.72 7.26
C PRO A 15 7.94 4.31 6.96
N ARG A 16 8.61 4.90 7.98
CA ARG A 16 9.86 5.64 7.82
C ARG A 16 10.95 5.13 8.76
N ILE A 17 11.58 3.99 8.40
CA ILE A 17 12.89 3.62 8.95
C ILE A 17 13.95 4.32 8.09
N ASN A 18 14.65 5.29 8.65
CA ASN A 18 15.61 6.11 7.92
C ASN A 18 16.85 5.29 7.52
N GLU A 19 17.15 5.24 6.21
CA GLU A 19 18.28 4.43 5.70
C GLU A 19 19.64 4.88 6.24
N ARG A 20 19.80 6.17 6.54
CA ARG A 20 21.06 6.73 7.03
C ARG A 20 21.31 6.48 8.51
N THR A 21 20.24 6.54 9.33
CA THR A 21 20.38 6.52 10.80
C THR A 21 19.84 5.25 11.47
N GLY A 22 19.01 4.48 10.78
CA GLY A 22 18.25 3.37 11.37
C GLY A 22 17.12 3.83 12.31
N GLY A 23 16.91 5.13 12.46
CA GLY A 23 15.84 5.66 13.29
C GLY A 23 14.45 5.40 12.68
N ILE A 24 13.49 5.07 13.53
CA ILE A 24 12.07 5.02 13.17
C ILE A 24 11.52 6.43 13.41
N GLU A 25 11.11 7.11 12.33
CA GLU A 25 10.63 8.49 12.42
C GLU A 25 9.16 8.55 12.83
N ASP A 26 8.37 7.53 12.44
CA ASP A 26 6.94 7.43 12.75
C ASP A 26 6.47 5.99 12.93
N ILE A 27 5.35 5.87 13.62
CA ILE A 27 4.56 4.64 13.78
C ILE A 27 3.13 4.95 13.41
N THR A 28 2.51 4.10 12.58
CA THR A 28 1.12 4.27 12.18
C THR A 28 0.27 3.05 12.46
N PHE A 29 -1.02 3.26 12.72
CA PHE A 29 -2.03 2.22 12.89
C PHE A 29 -3.42 2.76 12.54
N LEU A 30 -4.33 1.87 12.15
CA LEU A 30 -5.69 2.21 11.76
C LEU A 30 -6.63 2.23 12.96
N TYR A 31 -7.59 3.16 12.94
CA TYR A 31 -8.57 3.35 14.00
C TYR A 31 -9.95 3.64 13.41
N MET A 32 -10.90 2.70 13.54
CA MET A 32 -12.21 2.79 12.86
C MET A 32 -12.99 4.03 13.28
N ALA A 33 -13.11 4.26 14.59
CA ALA A 33 -13.89 5.39 15.09
C ALA A 33 -13.23 6.75 14.81
N ALA A 34 -11.93 6.80 14.56
CA ALA A 34 -11.24 7.97 13.99
C ALA A 34 -11.38 8.06 12.46
N LYS A 35 -11.90 7.01 11.80
CA LYS A 35 -12.12 6.91 10.35
C LYS A 35 -10.84 6.93 9.51
N GLY A 36 -9.70 6.56 10.06
CA GLY A 36 -8.45 6.64 9.30
C GLY A 36 -7.21 6.21 10.06
N LEU A 37 -6.08 6.70 9.59
CA LEU A 37 -4.76 6.41 10.11
C LEU A 37 -4.40 7.36 11.25
N ILE A 38 -3.88 6.79 12.34
CA ILE A 38 -3.21 7.53 13.40
C ILE A 38 -1.70 7.42 13.13
N ASP A 39 -1.03 8.54 13.19
CA ASP A 39 0.40 8.65 12.95
C ASP A 39 1.08 9.38 14.13
N ILE A 40 2.12 8.75 14.68
CA ILE A 40 2.91 9.25 15.80
C ILE A 40 4.29 9.55 15.29
N ARG A 41 4.75 10.79 15.45
CA ARG A 41 6.00 11.28 14.89
C ARG A 41 7.01 11.71 15.92
N GLY A 42 8.27 11.49 15.59
CA GLY A 42 9.41 12.17 16.20
C GLY A 42 9.45 13.67 15.90
N SER A 43 10.45 14.36 16.39
CA SER A 43 10.75 15.75 16.03
C SER A 43 11.62 15.79 14.75
N GLU A 44 11.80 16.98 14.18
CA GLU A 44 12.71 17.18 13.03
C GLU A 44 14.17 16.76 13.32
N SER A 45 14.59 16.83 14.58
CA SER A 45 15.97 16.54 14.99
C SER A 45 16.16 15.18 15.66
N THR A 46 15.09 14.57 16.14
CA THR A 46 15.14 13.33 16.93
C THR A 46 13.99 12.42 16.48
N PRO A 47 14.29 11.23 15.92
CA PRO A 47 13.25 10.30 15.51
C PRO A 47 12.42 9.83 16.70
N LEU A 48 11.28 9.21 16.42
CA LEU A 48 10.42 8.61 17.43
C LEU A 48 11.17 7.51 18.20
N ILE A 49 11.97 6.69 17.50
CA ILE A 49 12.83 5.66 18.09
C ILE A 49 14.16 5.65 17.36
N GLN A 50 15.26 5.85 18.09
CA GLN A 50 16.62 5.73 17.58
C GLN A 50 17.35 4.58 18.26
N PRO A 51 17.61 3.47 17.58
CA PRO A 51 18.55 2.47 18.06
C PRO A 51 19.96 3.06 18.18
N TYR A 52 20.64 2.77 19.29
CA TYR A 52 22.00 3.20 19.47
C TYR A 52 22.87 2.14 20.17
N VAL A 53 24.14 2.14 19.84
CA VAL A 53 25.20 1.43 20.58
C VAL A 53 26.27 2.45 20.91
N HIS A 54 26.65 2.53 22.15
CA HIS A 54 27.70 3.44 22.60
C HIS A 54 28.91 2.64 23.10
N LEU A 55 30.09 3.02 22.63
CA LEU A 55 31.38 2.52 23.04
C LEU A 55 32.23 3.71 23.47
N ASP A 56 32.72 3.69 24.71
CA ASP A 56 33.48 4.79 25.26
C ASP A 56 34.69 5.15 24.39
N GLY A 57 34.85 6.45 24.10
CA GLY A 57 35.92 7.00 23.28
C GLY A 57 35.81 6.77 21.76
N VAL A 58 34.80 6.03 21.29
CA VAL A 58 34.61 5.72 19.84
C VAL A 58 33.40 6.40 19.25
N GLY A 59 32.29 6.50 19.99
CA GLY A 59 31.06 7.16 19.50
C GLY A 59 29.83 6.28 19.56
N SER A 60 28.84 6.57 18.71
CA SER A 60 27.56 5.84 18.66
C SER A 60 27.21 5.37 17.26
N LEU A 61 26.26 4.42 17.16
CA LEU A 61 25.73 3.86 15.90
C LEU A 61 25.24 4.95 14.93
N SER A 62 24.66 6.04 15.44
CA SER A 62 24.14 7.14 14.60
C SER A 62 25.23 7.83 13.74
N SER A 63 26.50 7.61 14.02
CA SER A 63 27.65 8.10 13.23
C SER A 63 28.26 7.05 12.29
N ALA A 64 27.80 5.80 12.36
CA ALA A 64 28.29 4.70 11.52
C ALA A 64 27.57 4.65 10.16
N HIS A 65 28.26 4.14 9.14
CA HIS A 65 27.62 3.84 7.86
C HIS A 65 26.83 2.53 7.98
N LEU A 66 25.53 2.59 7.65
CA LEU A 66 24.63 1.44 7.67
C LEU A 66 24.58 0.77 6.29
N ALA A 67 24.79 -0.54 6.25
CA ALA A 67 24.51 -1.36 5.08
C ALA A 67 23.20 -2.13 5.32
N TRP A 68 22.30 -2.13 4.35
CA TRP A 68 20.96 -2.66 4.49
C TRP A 68 20.69 -3.90 3.64
N THR A 69 19.91 -4.81 4.21
CA THR A 69 19.27 -5.93 3.54
C THR A 69 17.82 -6.06 4.03
N ARG A 70 17.00 -6.84 3.31
CA ARG A 70 15.67 -7.24 3.78
C ARG A 70 15.65 -8.74 3.96
N LEU A 71 15.49 -9.21 5.19
CA LEU A 71 15.28 -10.64 5.46
C LEU A 71 13.91 -11.05 4.93
N ASP A 72 13.88 -12.13 4.13
CA ASP A 72 12.69 -12.60 3.41
C ASP A 72 11.98 -11.50 2.58
N ASP A 73 12.78 -10.56 2.00
CA ASP A 73 12.37 -9.42 1.18
C ASP A 73 11.47 -8.37 1.88
N TRP A 74 11.21 -8.53 3.21
CA TRP A 74 10.33 -7.64 3.95
C TRP A 74 10.93 -7.03 5.22
N LEU A 75 11.63 -7.79 6.04
CA LEU A 75 12.12 -7.34 7.34
C LEU A 75 13.44 -6.57 7.19
N PRO A 76 13.49 -5.24 7.46
CA PRO A 76 14.71 -4.45 7.34
C PRO A 76 15.78 -4.91 8.34
N GLN A 77 16.97 -5.12 7.83
CA GLN A 77 18.14 -5.47 8.62
C GLN A 77 19.31 -4.58 8.24
N SER A 78 19.85 -3.85 9.20
CA SER A 78 21.08 -3.09 9.04
C SER A 78 22.27 -3.82 9.64
N THR A 79 23.46 -3.57 9.05
CA THR A 79 24.76 -3.92 9.64
C THR A 79 25.67 -2.70 9.61
N ALA A 80 26.55 -2.57 10.63
CA ALA A 80 27.49 -1.46 10.73
C ALA A 80 28.74 -1.89 11.49
N GLN A 81 29.81 -1.08 11.37
CA GLN A 81 31.04 -1.20 12.14
C GLN A 81 31.21 0.03 13.01
N LEU A 82 31.43 -0.15 14.31
CA LEU A 82 31.74 0.90 15.25
C LEU A 82 33.02 0.55 16.03
N GLY A 83 34.17 1.06 15.60
CA GLY A 83 35.45 0.65 16.15
C GLY A 83 35.69 -0.86 15.96
N SER A 84 35.83 -1.58 17.07
CA SER A 84 35.99 -3.04 17.12
C SER A 84 34.64 -3.80 17.24
N LEU A 85 33.52 -3.12 17.16
CA LEU A 85 32.19 -3.74 17.25
C LEU A 85 31.54 -3.91 15.89
N GLU A 86 31.10 -5.12 15.59
CA GLU A 86 30.19 -5.40 14.48
C GLU A 86 28.76 -5.35 15.00
N LEU A 87 27.93 -4.53 14.37
CA LEU A 87 26.57 -4.25 14.79
C LEU A 87 25.58 -4.82 13.78
N LYS A 88 24.50 -5.39 14.28
CA LYS A 88 23.36 -5.83 13.48
C LYS A 88 22.06 -5.42 14.16
N THR A 89 21.18 -4.73 13.42
CA THR A 89 19.84 -4.37 13.90
C THR A 89 18.79 -4.95 12.98
N LEU A 90 17.80 -5.64 13.53
CA LEU A 90 16.68 -6.24 12.79
C LEU A 90 15.36 -5.71 13.34
N TYR A 91 14.50 -5.22 12.42
CA TYR A 91 13.18 -4.68 12.72
C TYR A 91 12.14 -5.72 12.33
N VAL A 92 11.35 -6.18 13.29
CA VAL A 92 10.37 -7.26 13.08
C VAL A 92 9.02 -6.83 13.64
N PRO A 93 8.04 -6.48 12.82
CA PRO A 93 6.63 -6.48 13.20
C PRO A 93 6.09 -7.91 13.07
N PRO A 94 5.92 -8.67 14.17
CA PRO A 94 5.51 -10.06 14.08
C PRO A 94 4.08 -10.19 13.57
N ILE A 95 3.81 -11.25 12.81
CA ILE A 95 2.46 -11.54 12.29
C ILE A 95 1.49 -11.78 13.44
N ASP A 96 0.28 -11.22 13.35
CA ASP A 96 -0.83 -11.27 14.30
C ASP A 96 -0.56 -10.56 15.65
N GLU A 97 0.60 -9.89 15.82
CA GLU A 97 0.93 -9.19 17.06
C GLU A 97 0.59 -7.69 16.97
N ARG A 98 0.08 -7.13 18.08
CA ARG A 98 -0.18 -5.70 18.22
C ARG A 98 1.08 -4.97 18.66
N GLY A 99 2.07 -4.93 17.76
CA GLY A 99 3.33 -4.30 18.06
C GLY A 99 4.45 -4.73 17.13
N PHE A 100 5.67 -4.46 17.56
CA PHE A 100 6.88 -4.82 16.82
C PHE A 100 8.05 -5.04 17.78
N ALA A 101 9.12 -5.66 17.28
CA ALA A 101 10.37 -5.87 18.01
C ALA A 101 11.56 -5.32 17.23
N ILE A 102 12.55 -4.82 17.96
CA ILE A 102 13.85 -4.41 17.43
C ILE A 102 14.91 -5.26 18.13
N GLN A 103 15.59 -6.15 17.39
CA GLN A 103 16.73 -6.89 17.89
C GLN A 103 18.02 -6.17 17.54
N MET A 104 18.84 -5.93 18.53
CA MET A 104 20.20 -5.37 18.38
C MET A 104 21.22 -6.40 18.82
N THR A 105 22.14 -6.76 17.94
CA THR A 105 23.23 -7.71 18.19
C THR A 105 24.55 -7.00 17.99
N VAL A 106 25.46 -7.16 18.96
CA VAL A 106 26.79 -6.55 18.98
C VAL A 106 27.83 -7.65 19.17
N HIS A 107 28.74 -7.77 18.21
CA HIS A 107 29.89 -8.68 18.28
C HIS A 107 31.18 -7.89 18.48
N ASN A 108 31.97 -8.24 19.51
CA ASN A 108 33.24 -7.61 19.83
C ASN A 108 34.38 -8.36 19.10
N THR A 109 34.96 -7.76 18.07
CA THR A 109 36.07 -8.35 17.30
C THR A 109 37.44 -8.09 17.88
N SER A 110 37.55 -7.42 19.05
CA SER A 110 38.83 -7.12 19.69
C SER A 110 39.33 -8.27 20.54
N GLU A 111 40.61 -8.21 20.90
CA GLU A 111 41.27 -9.19 21.81
C GLU A 111 40.97 -8.93 23.30
N SER A 112 40.22 -7.89 23.65
CA SER A 112 39.87 -7.51 25.01
C SER A 112 38.37 -7.34 25.20
N ALA A 113 37.91 -7.50 26.44
CA ALA A 113 36.53 -7.18 26.79
C ALA A 113 36.24 -5.69 26.60
N GLN A 114 35.02 -5.38 26.15
CA GLN A 114 34.53 -4.02 25.90
C GLN A 114 33.27 -3.75 26.72
N ASP A 115 33.23 -2.61 27.40
CA ASP A 115 32.01 -2.13 28.07
C ASP A 115 31.17 -1.35 27.05
N VAL A 116 29.94 -1.80 26.84
CA VAL A 116 29.06 -1.32 25.79
C VAL A 116 27.69 -0.99 26.37
N VAL A 117 27.06 0.05 25.84
CA VAL A 117 25.66 0.38 26.09
C VAL A 117 24.87 0.13 24.82
N ILE A 118 23.84 -0.73 24.87
CA ILE A 118 22.90 -1.02 23.77
C ILE A 118 21.55 -0.42 24.16
N GLY A 119 20.95 0.42 23.33
CA GLY A 119 19.73 1.08 23.75
C GLY A 119 18.87 1.64 22.63
N LEU A 120 17.72 2.14 23.06
CA LEU A 120 16.79 2.94 22.25
C LEU A 120 16.59 4.29 22.95
N ASN A 121 16.71 5.38 22.21
CA ASN A 121 16.23 6.68 22.66
C ASN A 121 15.30 7.29 21.62
N GLY A 122 14.63 8.36 21.95
CA GLY A 122 13.75 9.01 20.99
C GLY A 122 12.93 10.15 21.57
N CYS A 123 12.09 10.67 20.71
CA CYS A 123 11.18 11.77 21.02
C CYS A 123 9.79 11.50 20.41
N TRP A 124 8.75 11.41 21.25
CA TRP A 124 7.39 11.54 20.77
C TRP A 124 7.03 13.03 20.77
N ALA A 125 7.03 13.65 19.59
CA ALA A 125 6.82 15.09 19.45
C ALA A 125 5.38 15.45 19.08
N SER A 126 4.71 14.63 18.27
CA SER A 126 3.37 14.94 17.77
C SER A 126 2.58 13.70 17.39
N SER A 127 1.25 13.86 17.31
CA SER A 127 0.31 12.82 16.87
C SER A 127 -0.65 13.41 15.84
N TRP A 128 -0.92 12.66 14.78
CA TRP A 128 -1.67 13.13 13.62
C TRP A 128 -2.77 12.14 13.23
N HIS A 129 -3.82 12.67 12.64
CA HIS A 129 -4.83 11.93 11.90
C HIS A 129 -4.56 12.15 10.41
N CYS A 130 -4.30 11.06 9.68
CA CYS A 130 -3.92 11.10 8.27
C CYS A 130 -4.93 10.33 7.43
N VAL A 131 -5.61 11.05 6.52
CA VAL A 131 -6.53 10.46 5.53
C VAL A 131 -6.27 11.10 4.17
N ASN A 132 -6.74 12.31 3.91
CA ASN A 132 -6.45 13.09 2.72
C ASN A 132 -5.47 14.23 3.06
N GLU A 133 -5.63 14.79 4.24
CA GLU A 133 -4.75 15.79 4.81
C GLU A 133 -4.31 15.37 6.22
N ASP A 134 -3.09 15.71 6.57
CA ASP A 134 -2.58 15.51 7.92
C ASP A 134 -3.19 16.55 8.87
N LYS A 135 -3.91 16.09 9.89
CA LYS A 135 -4.52 16.94 10.92
C LYS A 135 -3.94 16.60 12.29
N PRO A 136 -3.40 17.57 13.04
CA PRO A 136 -2.87 17.29 14.37
C PRO A 136 -4.00 16.86 15.31
N LEU A 137 -3.74 15.84 16.10
CA LEU A 137 -4.66 15.41 17.16
C LEU A 137 -4.60 16.38 18.33
N SER A 138 -5.74 16.67 18.94
CA SER A 138 -5.89 17.66 20.02
C SER A 138 -5.74 17.09 21.43
N GLY A 139 -5.49 15.77 21.58
CA GLY A 139 -5.31 15.13 22.87
C GLY A 139 -3.95 15.41 23.51
N LYS A 140 -3.65 14.69 24.55
CA LYS A 140 -2.43 14.86 25.33
C LYS A 140 -1.65 13.53 25.41
N ALA A 141 -0.37 13.60 25.05
CA ALA A 141 0.58 12.54 25.26
C ALA A 141 1.17 12.64 26.68
N THR A 142 1.31 11.50 27.35
CA THR A 142 1.97 11.38 28.67
C THR A 142 2.88 10.16 28.70
N CYS A 143 3.90 10.22 29.53
CA CYS A 143 4.75 9.08 29.83
C CYS A 143 4.84 8.88 31.35
N PHE A 144 4.72 7.64 31.78
CA PHE A 144 4.81 7.26 33.19
C PHE A 144 5.32 5.82 33.34
N ARG A 145 5.61 5.42 34.59
CA ARG A 145 5.92 4.01 34.89
C ARG A 145 4.65 3.29 35.27
N SER A 146 4.42 2.15 34.61
CA SER A 146 3.30 1.27 34.94
C SER A 146 3.34 0.85 36.41
N GLY A 147 2.23 1.02 37.10
CA GLY A 147 2.01 0.45 38.43
C GLY A 147 1.90 -1.08 38.42
N TRP A 148 1.67 -1.68 37.28
CA TRP A 148 1.49 -3.11 37.10
C TRP A 148 2.82 -3.87 36.96
N ASN A 149 3.75 -3.37 36.15
CA ASN A 149 4.99 -4.09 35.83
C ASN A 149 6.24 -3.21 35.74
N SER A 150 6.15 -1.95 36.13
CA SER A 150 7.22 -0.95 36.14
C SER A 150 7.81 -0.59 34.76
N SER A 151 7.23 -1.04 33.66
CA SER A 151 7.64 -0.61 32.31
C SER A 151 7.27 0.85 32.07
N LEU A 152 7.89 1.49 31.05
CA LEU A 152 7.41 2.77 30.56
C LEU A 152 6.11 2.58 29.79
N ILE A 153 5.21 3.54 29.94
CA ILE A 153 3.97 3.63 29.18
C ILE A 153 3.95 5.00 28.51
N PHE A 154 3.72 5.00 27.21
CA PHE A 154 3.44 6.18 26.41
C PHE A 154 1.97 6.16 26.07
N GLU A 155 1.19 7.05 26.64
CA GLU A 155 -0.27 7.05 26.50
C GLU A 155 -0.76 8.37 25.93
N TYR A 156 -1.66 8.27 24.93
CA TYR A 156 -2.39 9.39 24.38
C TYR A 156 -3.81 9.39 24.93
N HIS A 157 -4.20 10.47 25.59
CA HIS A 157 -5.48 10.60 26.29
C HIS A 157 -6.01 12.05 26.27
N ALA A 158 -7.10 12.31 27.00
CA ALA A 158 -7.79 13.61 27.06
C ALA A 158 -8.26 14.09 25.68
N GLY A 159 -8.44 13.17 24.75
CA GLY A 159 -8.92 13.35 23.40
C GLY A 159 -9.24 11.99 22.81
N PHE A 160 -9.64 11.99 21.56
CA PHE A 160 -9.93 10.77 20.82
C PHE A 160 -9.08 10.80 19.54
N PRO A 161 -8.49 9.69 19.09
CA PRO A 161 -8.55 8.32 19.66
C PRO A 161 -7.71 8.18 20.94
N MET A 162 -8.00 7.14 21.75
CA MET A 162 -7.17 6.73 22.89
C MET A 162 -6.27 5.57 22.47
N PHE A 163 -4.99 5.62 22.81
CA PHE A 163 -4.04 4.54 22.55
C PHE A 163 -2.81 4.66 23.46
N ALA A 164 -2.08 3.58 23.60
CA ALA A 164 -0.84 3.53 24.35
C ALA A 164 0.19 2.62 23.67
N PHE A 165 1.46 2.91 23.94
CA PHE A 165 2.60 2.05 23.62
C PHE A 165 3.35 1.68 24.90
N ALA A 166 3.86 0.46 24.95
CA ALA A 166 4.69 -0.01 26.06
C ALA A 166 5.95 -0.72 25.51
N PRO A 167 7.15 -0.14 25.69
CA PRO A 167 8.39 -0.84 25.41
C PRO A 167 8.76 -1.78 26.56
N MET A 168 9.27 -2.97 26.21
CA MET A 168 9.89 -3.93 27.13
C MET A 168 11.16 -4.48 26.48
N ALA A 169 12.10 -4.98 27.32
CA ALA A 169 13.29 -5.65 26.82
C ALA A 169 13.42 -7.05 27.41
N ASP A 170 14.09 -7.97 26.72
CA ASP A 170 14.46 -9.29 27.22
C ASP A 170 15.67 -9.28 28.15
N ALA A 171 16.31 -8.12 28.31
CA ALA A 171 17.42 -7.86 29.23
C ALA A 171 17.06 -6.80 30.28
N GLN A 172 17.81 -6.75 31.37
CA GLN A 172 17.66 -5.68 32.36
C GLN A 172 18.07 -4.34 31.70
N THR A 173 17.18 -3.36 31.76
CA THR A 173 17.41 -2.02 31.19
C THR A 173 17.19 -0.95 32.25
N ASP A 174 18.01 0.09 32.19
CA ASP A 174 17.72 1.38 32.82
C ASP A 174 16.79 2.16 31.88
N SER A 175 15.92 2.98 32.46
CA SER A 175 15.00 3.80 31.66
C SER A 175 14.79 5.17 32.29
N SER A 176 14.76 6.19 31.47
CA SER A 176 14.46 7.56 31.84
C SER A 176 13.53 8.22 30.85
N PHE A 177 12.80 9.25 31.27
CA PHE A 177 11.96 10.06 30.36
C PHE A 177 11.80 11.48 30.90
N THR A 178 11.51 12.41 30.02
CA THR A 178 11.17 13.80 30.32
C THR A 178 9.97 14.22 29.49
N CYS A 179 8.94 14.77 30.16
CA CYS A 179 7.81 15.40 29.50
C CYS A 179 8.06 16.91 29.45
N SER A 180 8.14 17.48 28.27
CA SER A 180 8.37 18.89 28.04
C SER A 180 7.07 19.70 28.13
N TYR A 181 7.18 21.01 28.28
CA TYR A 181 6.03 21.93 28.39
C TYR A 181 5.16 21.95 27.11
N ASP A 182 5.78 21.76 25.96
CA ASP A 182 5.13 21.68 24.65
C ASP A 182 4.38 20.35 24.41
N GLY A 183 4.46 19.42 25.38
CA GLY A 183 3.84 18.10 25.30
C GLY A 183 4.71 17.03 24.66
N SER A 184 5.91 17.36 24.20
CA SER A 184 6.85 16.35 23.70
C SER A 184 7.41 15.48 24.82
N ILE A 185 7.72 14.22 24.50
CA ILE A 185 8.24 13.23 25.44
C ILE A 185 9.55 12.70 24.89
N THR A 186 10.65 12.97 25.58
CA THR A 186 11.94 12.33 25.29
C THR A 186 12.18 11.18 26.24
N TYR A 187 12.84 10.13 25.79
CA TYR A 187 13.10 8.94 26.61
C TYR A 187 14.41 8.25 26.21
N ASP A 188 14.88 7.42 27.11
CA ASP A 188 16.04 6.53 26.92
C ASP A 188 15.77 5.20 27.60
N LEU A 189 16.14 4.11 26.91
CA LEU A 189 16.13 2.73 27.37
C LEU A 189 17.51 2.15 27.11
N SER A 190 18.29 1.83 28.15
CA SER A 190 19.68 1.42 27.99
C SER A 190 20.00 0.12 28.74
N HIS A 191 20.72 -0.78 28.06
CA HIS A 191 21.28 -2.00 28.58
C HIS A 191 22.81 -1.88 28.64
N HIS A 192 23.37 -1.98 29.82
CA HIS A 192 24.81 -1.95 30.04
C HIS A 192 25.36 -3.37 30.13
N CYS A 193 26.35 -3.70 29.30
CA CYS A 193 26.98 -5.02 29.33
C CYS A 193 28.46 -4.96 28.99
N THR A 194 29.21 -5.94 29.49
CA THR A 194 30.60 -6.17 29.12
C THR A 194 30.65 -7.34 28.15
N ILE A 195 31.13 -7.10 26.92
CA ILE A 195 31.24 -8.12 25.87
C ILE A 195 32.69 -8.62 25.87
N ALA A 196 32.91 -9.91 26.17
CA ALA A 196 34.22 -10.53 26.15
C ALA A 196 34.90 -10.41 24.78
N ALA A 197 36.22 -10.62 24.72
CA ALA A 197 36.93 -10.76 23.44
C ALA A 197 36.28 -11.84 22.58
N ASP A 198 36.02 -11.53 21.28
CA ASP A 198 35.32 -12.39 20.32
C ASP A 198 33.90 -12.82 20.79
N GLY A 199 33.33 -12.09 21.74
CA GLY A 199 32.01 -12.35 22.31
C GLY A 199 30.90 -11.58 21.61
N THR A 200 29.66 -12.03 21.86
CA THR A 200 28.42 -11.39 21.28
C THR A 200 27.42 -11.14 22.39
N ALA A 201 26.79 -9.96 22.37
CA ALA A 201 25.61 -9.63 23.15
C ALA A 201 24.42 -9.32 22.22
N SER A 202 23.20 -9.66 22.64
CA SER A 202 21.99 -9.35 21.93
C SER A 202 20.93 -8.87 22.90
N VAL A 203 20.17 -7.84 22.49
CA VAL A 203 19.02 -7.31 23.24
C VAL A 203 17.86 -7.12 22.28
N VAL A 204 16.68 -7.53 22.70
CA VAL A 204 15.43 -7.33 21.95
C VAL A 204 14.54 -6.37 22.73
N PHE A 205 14.12 -5.31 22.05
CA PHE A 205 13.13 -4.36 22.53
C PHE A 205 11.79 -4.62 21.84
N TYR A 206 10.75 -4.91 22.64
CA TYR A 206 9.39 -5.18 22.20
C TYR A 206 8.52 -3.94 22.44
N TRP A 207 7.78 -3.50 21.46
CA TRP A 207 6.85 -2.36 21.53
C TRP A 207 5.43 -2.86 21.34
N GLY A 208 4.65 -2.89 22.40
CA GLY A 208 3.24 -3.28 22.36
C GLY A 208 2.34 -2.07 22.15
N LEU A 209 1.30 -2.23 21.37
CA LEU A 209 0.24 -1.26 21.12
C LEU A 209 -1.06 -1.72 21.77
N GLY A 210 -1.81 -0.80 22.36
CA GLY A 210 -3.12 -1.07 22.97
C GLY A 210 -3.92 0.22 23.20
N PHE A 211 -5.10 0.11 23.78
CA PHE A 211 -5.93 1.27 24.11
C PHE A 211 -5.38 2.10 25.26
N GLU A 212 -4.72 1.47 26.21
CA GLU A 212 -4.27 2.06 27.47
C GLU A 212 -3.13 1.22 28.06
N GLU A 213 -2.66 1.61 29.26
CA GLU A 213 -1.52 1.00 29.96
C GLU A 213 -1.48 -0.53 29.89
N VAL A 214 -2.55 -1.19 30.39
CA VAL A 214 -2.56 -2.66 30.55
C VAL A 214 -2.56 -3.36 29.21
N ALA A 215 -3.33 -2.85 28.25
CA ALA A 215 -3.41 -3.43 26.90
C ALA A 215 -2.08 -3.35 26.17
N ALA A 216 -1.42 -2.18 26.17
CA ALA A 216 -0.12 -2.00 25.53
C ALA A 216 0.98 -2.84 26.23
N ALA A 217 1.01 -2.83 27.56
CA ALA A 217 1.95 -3.61 28.35
C ALA A 217 1.73 -5.13 28.17
N THR A 218 0.49 -5.59 28.03
CA THR A 218 0.18 -7.00 27.75
C THR A 218 0.66 -7.40 26.36
N SER A 219 0.41 -6.59 25.33
CA SER A 219 0.89 -6.86 23.97
C SER A 219 2.43 -7.02 23.93
N ALA A 220 3.18 -6.10 24.56
CA ALA A 220 4.64 -6.23 24.66
C ALA A 220 5.05 -7.48 25.45
N LYS A 221 4.35 -7.79 26.56
CA LYS A 221 4.64 -8.93 27.43
C LYS A 221 4.39 -10.27 26.76
N GLU A 222 3.36 -10.38 25.93
CA GLU A 222 3.07 -11.60 25.18
C GLU A 222 4.16 -11.88 24.14
N MET A 223 4.59 -10.88 23.35
CA MET A 223 5.71 -11.03 22.43
C MET A 223 7.01 -11.45 23.18
N LEU A 224 7.30 -10.81 24.31
CA LEU A 224 8.45 -11.16 25.16
C LEU A 224 8.36 -12.61 25.69
N ARG A 225 7.16 -13.07 26.11
CA ARG A 225 6.91 -14.42 26.62
C ARG A 225 7.05 -15.48 25.54
N GLN A 226 6.60 -15.19 24.32
CA GLN A 226 6.76 -16.06 23.14
C GLN A 226 8.25 -16.20 22.74
N THR A 227 9.05 -15.25 23.03
CA THR A 227 10.45 -15.04 22.62
C THR A 227 10.61 -14.58 21.17
N PHE A 228 11.69 -13.84 20.94
CA PHE A 228 11.98 -13.27 19.63
C PHE A 228 12.14 -14.32 18.52
N ASP A 229 12.80 -15.44 18.82
CA ASP A 229 13.07 -16.51 17.83
C ASP A 229 11.78 -17.19 17.38
N VAL A 230 10.81 -17.34 18.28
CA VAL A 230 9.48 -17.91 17.94
C VAL A 230 8.71 -16.94 17.05
N GLU A 231 8.64 -15.66 17.43
CA GLU A 231 7.95 -14.63 16.65
C GLU A 231 8.60 -14.40 15.27
N LEU A 232 9.93 -14.37 15.23
CA LEU A 232 10.67 -14.26 13.97
C LEU A 232 10.40 -15.48 13.07
N THR A 233 10.43 -16.70 13.63
CA THR A 233 10.18 -17.92 12.86
C THR A 233 8.76 -17.95 12.29
N LYS A 234 7.74 -17.61 13.10
CA LYS A 234 6.34 -17.50 12.68
C LYS A 234 6.21 -16.51 11.52
N THR A 235 6.77 -15.32 11.68
CA THR A 235 6.73 -14.25 10.68
C THR A 235 7.43 -14.67 9.39
N ARG A 236 8.63 -15.22 9.47
CA ARG A 236 9.37 -15.70 8.30
C ARG A 236 8.64 -16.83 7.55
N THR A 237 8.04 -17.78 8.27
CA THR A 237 7.24 -18.86 7.67
C THR A 237 6.09 -18.29 6.87
N TRP A 238 5.35 -17.34 7.45
CA TRP A 238 4.23 -16.66 6.79
C TRP A 238 4.66 -15.92 5.51
N LEU A 239 5.79 -15.19 5.56
CA LEU A 239 6.36 -14.48 4.41
C LEU A 239 6.81 -15.48 3.32
N GLN A 240 7.52 -16.56 3.71
CA GLN A 240 8.05 -17.56 2.77
C GLN A 240 6.95 -18.34 2.05
N GLU A 241 5.82 -18.60 2.68
CA GLU A 241 4.65 -19.24 2.06
C GLU A 241 4.03 -18.41 0.94
N ARG A 242 4.16 -17.09 0.99
CA ARG A 242 3.60 -16.13 0.02
C ARG A 242 4.63 -15.60 -0.98
N ARG A 243 5.88 -15.86 -0.71
CA ARG A 243 7.00 -15.38 -1.53
C ARG A 243 7.03 -16.08 -2.89
N VAL A 244 7.30 -15.29 -3.94
CA VAL A 244 7.47 -15.77 -5.32
C VAL A 244 8.95 -15.66 -5.70
N THR A 245 9.45 -16.63 -6.46
CA THR A 245 10.83 -16.65 -6.95
C THR A 245 10.84 -16.64 -8.48
N PHE A 246 11.48 -15.62 -9.05
CA PHE A 246 11.76 -15.56 -10.48
C PHE A 246 13.13 -16.18 -10.75
N ASN A 247 13.14 -17.36 -11.37
CA ASN A 247 14.35 -18.14 -11.57
C ASN A 247 15.42 -17.39 -12.36
N GLY A 248 16.60 -17.24 -11.77
CA GLY A 248 17.73 -16.52 -12.37
C GLY A 248 17.71 -15.01 -12.25
N ASP A 249 16.65 -14.43 -11.64
CA ASP A 249 16.51 -12.98 -11.47
C ASP A 249 16.25 -12.63 -9.98
N ALA A 250 17.33 -12.54 -9.22
CA ALA A 250 17.27 -12.19 -7.80
C ALA A 250 16.75 -10.76 -7.55
N LYS A 251 17.06 -9.82 -8.47
CA LYS A 251 16.63 -8.42 -8.35
C LYS A 251 15.12 -8.30 -8.56
N LEU A 252 14.58 -8.94 -9.59
CA LEU A 252 13.14 -8.99 -9.82
C LEU A 252 12.41 -9.71 -8.68
N THR A 253 12.99 -10.81 -8.17
CA THR A 253 12.46 -11.53 -7.02
C THR A 253 12.34 -10.62 -5.79
N GLN A 254 13.37 -9.87 -5.46
CA GLN A 254 13.37 -8.93 -4.35
C GLN A 254 12.36 -7.78 -4.59
N LEU A 255 12.38 -7.16 -5.78
CA LEU A 255 11.47 -6.08 -6.14
C LEU A 255 10.01 -6.52 -6.01
N TYR A 256 9.67 -7.67 -6.58
CA TYR A 256 8.33 -8.23 -6.52
C TYR A 256 7.87 -8.47 -5.08
N ASN A 257 8.64 -9.24 -4.29
CA ASN A 257 8.22 -9.60 -2.93
C ASN A 257 8.18 -8.41 -1.98
N THR A 258 9.12 -7.47 -2.11
CA THR A 258 9.09 -6.22 -1.33
C THR A 258 7.79 -5.43 -1.60
N ASN A 259 7.38 -5.30 -2.88
CA ASN A 259 6.15 -4.62 -3.24
C ASN A 259 4.90 -5.43 -2.91
N LEU A 260 4.93 -6.77 -3.01
CA LEU A 260 3.83 -7.62 -2.59
C LEU A 260 3.53 -7.46 -1.09
N PHE A 261 4.56 -7.56 -0.24
CA PHE A 261 4.38 -7.39 1.20
C PHE A 261 4.05 -5.94 1.58
N PHE A 262 4.60 -4.97 0.84
CA PHE A 262 4.20 -3.58 1.00
C PHE A 262 2.71 -3.40 0.66
N CYS A 263 2.23 -3.94 -0.45
CA CYS A 263 0.80 -3.95 -0.76
C CYS A 263 0.00 -4.61 0.36
N MET A 264 0.36 -5.84 0.77
CA MET A 264 -0.40 -6.60 1.77
C MET A 264 -0.53 -5.88 3.11
N PHE A 265 0.54 -5.23 3.60
CA PHE A 265 0.55 -4.60 4.92
C PHE A 265 0.28 -3.09 4.90
N PHE A 266 0.29 -2.45 3.74
CA PHE A 266 0.05 -1.02 3.64
C PHE A 266 -1.23 -0.64 2.88
N SER A 267 -1.77 -1.51 2.01
CA SER A 267 -3.10 -1.28 1.42
C SER A 267 -4.24 -1.92 2.22
N THR A 268 -3.91 -2.78 3.18
CA THR A 268 -4.86 -3.37 4.13
C THR A 268 -4.35 -3.22 5.55
N GLY A 269 -5.21 -3.36 6.54
CA GLY A 269 -4.82 -3.45 7.93
C GLY A 269 -6.01 -3.69 8.84
N ILE A 270 -5.72 -4.11 10.08
CA ILE A 270 -6.72 -4.33 11.11
C ILE A 270 -6.79 -3.10 12.00
N THR A 271 -7.99 -2.57 12.20
CA THR A 271 -8.22 -1.43 13.09
C THR A 271 -8.00 -1.81 14.54
N LEU A 272 -7.39 -0.90 15.31
CA LEU A 272 -7.10 -1.16 16.73
C LEU A 272 -8.36 -1.34 17.56
N ASP A 273 -9.43 -0.59 17.25
CA ASP A 273 -10.64 -0.48 18.07
C ASP A 273 -11.73 -1.50 17.74
N THR A 274 -11.86 -1.92 16.49
CA THR A 274 -12.92 -2.89 16.10
C THR A 274 -12.38 -4.24 15.66
N GLU A 275 -11.06 -4.36 15.45
CA GLU A 275 -10.40 -5.58 14.96
C GLU A 275 -10.92 -6.03 13.60
N GLU A 276 -11.43 -5.08 12.80
CA GLU A 276 -11.90 -5.33 11.45
C GLU A 276 -10.78 -5.07 10.44
N LEU A 277 -10.68 -5.95 9.44
CA LEU A 277 -9.87 -5.66 8.25
C LEU A 277 -10.51 -4.50 7.49
N VAL A 278 -9.70 -3.51 7.13
CA VAL A 278 -10.10 -2.39 6.30
C VAL A 278 -9.10 -2.19 5.17
N LEU A 279 -9.54 -1.51 4.12
CA LEU A 279 -8.76 -1.21 2.93
C LEU A 279 -8.50 0.29 2.86
N VAL A 280 -7.29 0.64 2.42
CA VAL A 280 -6.83 2.03 2.28
C VAL A 280 -5.88 2.12 1.08
N THR A 281 -5.64 3.33 0.59
CA THR A 281 -4.66 3.56 -0.48
C THR A 281 -3.25 3.28 0.00
N SER A 282 -2.91 3.76 1.21
CA SER A 282 -1.64 3.44 1.87
C SER A 282 -1.70 3.72 3.38
N ARG A 283 -1.13 2.83 4.19
CA ARG A 283 -0.89 3.07 5.63
C ARG A 283 0.39 3.89 5.89
N SER A 284 0.92 4.52 4.86
CA SER A 284 2.04 5.45 4.96
C SER A 284 1.55 6.89 4.81
N PRO A 285 1.85 7.79 5.77
CA PRO A 285 1.50 9.21 5.64
C PRO A 285 2.35 9.92 4.58
N ARG A 286 3.30 9.23 3.93
CA ARG A 286 4.07 9.74 2.80
C ARG A 286 3.25 9.76 1.50
N TYR A 287 2.22 8.92 1.41
CA TYR A 287 1.26 9.00 0.32
C TYR A 287 0.19 10.04 0.67
N TYR A 288 -0.02 11.00 -0.20
CA TYR A 288 -0.79 12.22 0.09
C TYR A 288 -2.27 11.99 0.44
N VAL A 289 -2.90 10.88 -0.01
CA VAL A 289 -4.26 10.48 0.37
C VAL A 289 -4.30 9.31 1.35
N SER A 290 -3.17 8.89 1.84
CA SER A 290 -2.88 7.83 2.83
C SER A 290 -4.04 6.85 3.14
N ALA A 291 -4.83 7.07 4.21
CA ALA A 291 -5.87 6.14 4.64
C ALA A 291 -7.27 6.40 4.05
N ALA A 292 -7.35 7.11 2.95
CA ALA A 292 -8.59 7.20 2.18
C ALA A 292 -8.85 5.89 1.41
N TYR A 293 -10.10 5.63 1.09
CA TYR A 293 -10.57 4.43 0.41
C TYR A 293 -11.17 4.75 -0.95
N TRP A 294 -10.72 4.02 -1.98
CA TRP A 294 -11.28 3.94 -3.33
C TRP A 294 -11.52 2.47 -3.71
N ASP A 295 -12.62 2.18 -4.39
CA ASP A 295 -12.89 0.83 -4.93
C ASP A 295 -11.90 0.48 -6.05
N ARG A 296 -11.51 1.43 -6.91
CA ARG A 296 -10.49 1.26 -7.94
C ARG A 296 -9.18 0.77 -7.35
N ASP A 297 -8.61 1.54 -6.43
CA ASP A 297 -7.35 1.26 -5.75
C ASP A 297 -7.36 -0.10 -5.06
N SER A 298 -8.40 -0.33 -4.28
CA SER A 298 -8.51 -1.53 -3.46
C SER A 298 -8.82 -2.78 -4.27
N LEU A 299 -9.63 -2.68 -5.34
CA LEU A 299 -10.19 -3.84 -6.02
C LEU A 299 -9.64 -4.08 -7.43
N LEU A 300 -9.26 -3.02 -8.16
CA LEU A 300 -8.62 -3.20 -9.46
C LEU A 300 -7.10 -3.32 -9.34
N TRP A 301 -6.47 -2.74 -8.30
CA TRP A 301 -5.01 -2.71 -8.19
C TRP A 301 -4.46 -3.61 -7.08
N SER A 302 -4.86 -3.46 -5.81
CA SER A 302 -4.27 -4.30 -4.74
C SER A 302 -4.89 -5.70 -4.66
N PHE A 303 -6.20 -5.82 -4.86
CA PHE A 303 -6.92 -7.10 -4.72
C PHE A 303 -6.35 -8.24 -5.57
N PRO A 304 -6.01 -8.06 -6.87
CA PRO A 304 -5.48 -9.14 -7.69
C PRO A 304 -4.20 -9.76 -7.13
N ALA A 305 -3.25 -8.93 -6.65
CA ALA A 305 -2.00 -9.42 -6.07
C ALA A 305 -2.23 -10.12 -4.72
N ILE A 306 -3.14 -9.59 -3.88
CA ILE A 306 -3.51 -10.20 -2.61
C ILE A 306 -4.23 -11.52 -2.83
N LEU A 307 -5.15 -11.60 -3.79
CA LEU A 307 -5.83 -12.84 -4.17
C LEU A 307 -4.85 -13.93 -4.63
N ASP A 308 -3.81 -13.54 -5.36
CA ASP A 308 -2.78 -14.47 -5.82
C ASP A 308 -1.92 -15.02 -4.67
N ALA A 309 -1.70 -14.23 -3.62
CA ALA A 309 -0.85 -14.58 -2.49
C ALA A 309 -1.62 -15.18 -1.30
N ASP A 310 -2.86 -14.71 -1.06
CA ASP A 310 -3.69 -15.04 0.11
C ASP A 310 -5.19 -14.93 -0.22
N PRO A 311 -5.81 -15.99 -0.77
CA PRO A 311 -7.23 -15.98 -1.12
C PRO A 311 -8.18 -15.77 0.07
N GLU A 312 -7.79 -16.15 1.29
CA GLU A 312 -8.61 -15.93 2.49
C GLU A 312 -8.67 -14.44 2.82
N ARG A 313 -7.54 -13.75 2.77
CA ARG A 313 -7.51 -12.28 2.92
C ARG A 313 -8.32 -11.59 1.81
N ALA A 314 -8.23 -12.04 0.58
CA ALA A 314 -9.05 -11.51 -0.51
C ALA A 314 -10.56 -11.68 -0.24
N LYS A 315 -10.98 -12.79 0.37
CA LYS A 315 -12.37 -13.00 0.80
C LYS A 315 -12.78 -12.00 1.89
N GLU A 316 -11.92 -11.73 2.86
CA GLU A 316 -12.17 -10.73 3.90
C GLU A 316 -12.27 -9.31 3.29
N MET A 317 -11.45 -8.99 2.29
CA MET A 317 -11.55 -7.73 1.54
C MET A 317 -12.94 -7.57 0.90
N LEU A 318 -13.44 -8.62 0.22
CA LEU A 318 -14.81 -8.59 -0.33
C LEU A 318 -15.88 -8.44 0.76
N SER A 319 -15.73 -9.12 1.89
CA SER A 319 -16.64 -8.99 3.02
C SER A 319 -16.68 -7.56 3.56
N TYR A 320 -15.52 -6.90 3.68
CA TYR A 320 -15.44 -5.50 4.09
C TYR A 320 -16.11 -4.57 3.05
N VAL A 321 -15.84 -4.76 1.77
CA VAL A 321 -16.37 -3.92 0.69
C VAL A 321 -17.90 -4.03 0.62
N PHE A 322 -18.42 -5.24 0.52
CA PHE A 322 -19.86 -5.48 0.46
C PHE A 322 -20.57 -5.25 1.82
N GLY A 323 -19.86 -5.27 2.93
CA GLY A 323 -20.37 -4.92 4.25
C GLY A 323 -20.35 -3.42 4.52
N ARG A 324 -19.19 -2.83 4.65
CA ARG A 324 -19.00 -1.44 5.08
C ARG A 324 -19.17 -0.42 3.96
N GLN A 325 -18.58 -0.68 2.79
CA GLN A 325 -18.47 0.29 1.72
C GLN A 325 -19.71 0.37 0.82
N ARG A 326 -20.55 -0.68 0.79
CA ARG A 326 -21.71 -0.81 -0.14
C ARG A 326 -22.70 0.34 -0.12
N ARG A 327 -22.86 1.05 1.02
CA ARG A 327 -23.82 2.15 1.13
C ARG A 327 -23.50 3.34 0.20
N ASN A 328 -22.26 3.44 -0.22
CA ASN A 328 -21.75 4.53 -1.05
C ASN A 328 -20.97 4.04 -2.28
N PHE A 329 -21.31 2.87 -2.86
CA PHE A 329 -20.71 2.39 -4.10
C PHE A 329 -20.74 3.44 -5.20
N GLY A 330 -19.64 3.61 -5.93
CA GLY A 330 -19.49 4.58 -7.01
C GLY A 330 -19.33 6.02 -6.55
N ILE A 331 -19.19 6.28 -5.25
CA ILE A 331 -18.77 7.58 -4.74
C ILE A 331 -17.25 7.63 -4.72
N HIS A 332 -16.70 8.69 -5.29
CA HIS A 332 -15.29 8.97 -5.49
C HIS A 332 -14.40 8.49 -4.34
N SER A 333 -14.42 9.14 -3.17
CA SER A 333 -13.60 8.68 -2.04
C SER A 333 -14.39 8.58 -0.74
N ARG A 334 -13.95 7.64 0.12
CA ARG A 334 -14.63 7.31 1.37
C ARG A 334 -13.64 7.12 2.49
N TYR A 335 -14.14 7.28 3.70
CA TYR A 335 -13.43 6.85 4.90
C TYR A 335 -13.50 5.33 5.07
N ILE A 336 -12.64 4.77 5.90
CA ILE A 336 -12.63 3.33 6.21
C ILE A 336 -13.94 2.81 6.82
N ASP A 337 -14.78 3.67 7.40
CA ASP A 337 -16.10 3.30 7.89
C ASP A 337 -17.19 3.32 6.81
N GLY A 338 -16.84 3.64 5.56
CA GLY A 338 -17.73 3.74 4.41
C GLY A 338 -18.50 5.06 4.31
N THR A 339 -18.26 6.06 5.18
CA THR A 339 -18.81 7.40 5.00
C THR A 339 -18.07 8.15 3.88
N VAL A 340 -18.78 9.06 3.21
CA VAL A 340 -18.22 9.86 2.12
C VAL A 340 -17.13 10.78 2.65
N LEU A 341 -15.97 10.74 2.02
CA LEU A 341 -14.88 11.70 2.21
C LEU A 341 -15.05 12.84 1.20
N GLU A 342 -15.05 12.54 -0.08
CA GLU A 342 -15.27 13.51 -1.15
C GLU A 342 -16.41 13.01 -2.05
N PRO A 343 -17.46 13.80 -2.23
CA PRO A 343 -18.57 13.42 -3.08
C PRO A 343 -18.18 13.59 -4.56
N GLY A 344 -18.56 12.66 -5.35
CA GLY A 344 -18.34 12.59 -6.79
C GLY A 344 -18.78 11.21 -7.24
N PHE A 345 -19.20 11.07 -8.48
CA PHE A 345 -19.55 9.76 -9.03
C PHE A 345 -18.48 9.32 -10.02
N GLU A 346 -18.02 8.08 -9.85
CA GLU A 346 -17.10 7.42 -10.75
C GLU A 346 -17.65 6.06 -11.16
N LEU A 347 -17.63 5.81 -12.45
CA LEU A 347 -18.25 4.63 -13.03
C LEU A 347 -17.39 3.38 -12.80
N ASP A 348 -16.07 3.50 -12.90
CA ASP A 348 -15.14 2.41 -12.62
C ASP A 348 -15.15 2.02 -11.13
N GLU A 349 -15.25 3.00 -10.20
CA GLU A 349 -15.45 2.76 -8.77
C GLU A 349 -16.73 1.95 -8.51
N LEU A 350 -17.80 2.23 -9.26
CA LEU A 350 -19.08 1.55 -9.09
C LEU A 350 -18.98 0.06 -9.43
N VAL A 351 -18.24 -0.31 -10.47
CA VAL A 351 -18.21 -1.69 -10.99
C VAL A 351 -17.02 -2.51 -10.52
N ALA A 352 -16.01 -1.89 -9.95
CA ALA A 352 -14.83 -2.58 -9.41
C ALA A 352 -15.18 -3.74 -8.45
N PRO A 353 -16.19 -3.64 -7.54
CA PRO A 353 -16.57 -4.75 -6.69
C PRO A 353 -17.06 -6.00 -7.44
N LEU A 354 -17.70 -5.84 -8.59
CA LEU A 354 -18.16 -6.95 -9.41
C LEU A 354 -17.00 -7.67 -10.09
N LEU A 355 -16.02 -6.93 -10.58
CA LEU A 355 -14.81 -7.47 -11.20
C LEU A 355 -13.94 -8.23 -10.17
N ALA A 356 -13.80 -7.69 -8.97
CA ALA A 356 -13.10 -8.37 -7.89
C ALA A 356 -13.80 -9.67 -7.45
N LEU A 357 -15.12 -9.64 -7.35
CA LEU A 357 -15.94 -10.82 -7.03
C LEU A 357 -15.78 -11.93 -8.06
N GLU A 358 -15.79 -11.58 -9.34
CA GLU A 358 -15.56 -12.52 -10.44
C GLU A 358 -14.16 -13.15 -10.35
N ARG A 359 -13.12 -12.34 -10.18
CA ARG A 359 -11.75 -12.82 -10.04
C ARG A 359 -11.60 -13.78 -8.87
N TYR A 360 -12.20 -13.45 -7.72
CA TYR A 360 -12.18 -14.33 -6.55
C TYR A 360 -12.80 -15.68 -6.85
N ILE A 361 -14.01 -15.71 -7.44
CA ILE A 361 -14.72 -16.96 -7.76
C ILE A 361 -13.92 -17.79 -8.78
N ASN A 362 -13.37 -17.16 -9.80
CA ASN A 362 -12.59 -17.87 -10.82
C ASN A 362 -11.29 -18.47 -10.24
N LYS A 363 -10.66 -17.79 -9.30
CA LYS A 363 -9.43 -18.26 -8.65
C LYS A 363 -9.67 -19.39 -7.65
N THR A 364 -10.79 -19.32 -6.90
CA THR A 364 -11.05 -20.21 -5.76
C THR A 364 -12.11 -21.27 -6.01
N ASP A 365 -12.93 -21.10 -7.05
CA ASP A 365 -14.19 -21.85 -7.32
C ASP A 365 -15.23 -21.75 -6.18
N ASP A 366 -15.07 -20.79 -5.26
CA ASP A 366 -16.01 -20.54 -4.15
C ASP A 366 -17.25 -19.76 -4.60
N LYS A 367 -18.17 -20.45 -5.26
CA LYS A 367 -19.47 -19.88 -5.66
C LYS A 367 -20.43 -19.64 -4.49
N SER A 368 -20.12 -20.17 -3.29
CA SER A 368 -20.98 -20.01 -2.11
C SER A 368 -21.06 -18.54 -1.68
N ILE A 369 -20.04 -17.73 -1.97
CA ILE A 369 -20.00 -16.30 -1.70
C ILE A 369 -21.19 -15.54 -2.34
N LEU A 370 -21.71 -16.00 -3.48
CA LEU A 370 -22.88 -15.42 -4.16
C LEU A 370 -24.19 -15.61 -3.39
N SER A 371 -24.19 -16.40 -2.31
CA SER A 371 -25.33 -16.58 -1.40
C SER A 371 -25.23 -15.70 -0.15
N ASP A 372 -24.13 -14.99 0.03
CA ASP A 372 -23.97 -14.05 1.13
C ASP A 372 -24.97 -12.88 0.98
N PRO A 373 -25.78 -12.57 2.01
CA PRO A 373 -26.78 -11.50 1.94
C PRO A 373 -26.22 -10.13 1.60
N ASP A 374 -25.01 -9.80 2.07
CA ASP A 374 -24.36 -8.53 1.83
C ASP A 374 -23.88 -8.43 0.37
N ILE A 375 -23.35 -9.51 -0.18
CA ILE A 375 -22.97 -9.62 -1.60
C ILE A 375 -24.23 -9.48 -2.50
N VAL A 376 -25.28 -10.22 -2.21
CA VAL A 376 -26.55 -10.15 -2.98
C VAL A 376 -27.13 -8.74 -2.98
N GLN A 377 -27.15 -8.10 -1.82
CA GLN A 377 -27.62 -6.72 -1.70
C GLN A 377 -26.71 -5.74 -2.43
N GLY A 378 -25.39 -5.89 -2.30
CA GLY A 378 -24.41 -5.03 -2.96
C GLY A 378 -24.52 -5.11 -4.49
N ILE A 379 -24.61 -6.31 -5.07
CA ILE A 379 -24.86 -6.49 -6.52
C ILE A 379 -26.14 -5.73 -6.94
N SER A 380 -27.21 -5.88 -6.17
CA SER A 380 -28.47 -5.21 -6.47
C SER A 380 -28.34 -3.68 -6.43
N LEU A 381 -27.59 -3.13 -5.48
CA LEU A 381 -27.32 -1.69 -5.37
C LEU A 381 -26.52 -1.19 -6.57
N ILE A 382 -25.45 -1.89 -6.96
CA ILE A 382 -24.63 -1.54 -8.14
C ILE A 382 -25.49 -1.52 -9.41
N LEU A 383 -26.25 -2.58 -9.66
CA LEU A 383 -27.12 -2.67 -10.85
C LEU A 383 -28.20 -1.57 -10.86
N ASN A 384 -28.74 -1.19 -9.70
CA ASN A 384 -29.69 -0.10 -9.62
C ASN A 384 -29.04 1.26 -9.85
N ARG A 385 -27.81 1.46 -9.38
CA ARG A 385 -27.05 2.70 -9.60
C ARG A 385 -26.67 2.87 -11.08
N LEU A 386 -26.21 1.82 -11.74
CA LEU A 386 -25.93 1.82 -13.18
C LEU A 386 -27.13 2.34 -14.01
N ARG A 387 -28.36 1.90 -13.69
CA ARG A 387 -29.56 2.37 -14.42
C ARG A 387 -29.80 3.87 -14.32
N GLN A 388 -29.26 4.54 -13.28
CA GLN A 388 -29.41 5.98 -13.10
C GLN A 388 -28.43 6.79 -13.98
N HIS A 389 -27.36 6.14 -14.43
CA HIS A 389 -26.30 6.72 -15.23
C HIS A 389 -26.35 6.29 -16.70
N GLU A 390 -27.39 5.56 -17.09
CA GLU A 390 -27.58 5.10 -18.47
C GLU A 390 -28.03 6.25 -19.37
N ALA A 391 -27.37 6.41 -20.53
CA ALA A 391 -27.75 7.39 -21.53
C ALA A 391 -29.16 7.12 -22.12
N ALA A 392 -29.92 8.18 -22.33
CA ALA A 392 -31.29 8.05 -22.84
C ALA A 392 -31.40 7.45 -24.27
N SER A 393 -30.33 7.52 -25.06
CA SER A 393 -30.30 7.16 -26.47
C SER A 393 -29.57 5.85 -26.81
N CYS A 394 -28.74 5.34 -25.87
CA CYS A 394 -27.94 4.13 -26.11
C CYS A 394 -27.51 3.49 -24.77
N ARG A 395 -26.86 2.33 -24.81
CA ARG A 395 -26.36 1.61 -23.66
C ARG A 395 -24.93 2.05 -23.28
N LEU A 396 -24.73 3.37 -23.09
CA LEU A 396 -23.52 3.91 -22.46
C LEU A 396 -23.89 4.54 -21.14
N TYR A 397 -22.91 4.59 -20.24
CA TYR A 397 -23.07 5.08 -18.87
C TYR A 397 -22.14 6.28 -18.67
N ASP A 398 -22.70 7.33 -18.06
CA ASP A 398 -21.94 8.54 -17.76
C ASP A 398 -21.13 8.41 -16.47
N THR A 399 -20.09 9.20 -16.36
CA THR A 399 -19.29 9.43 -15.14
C THR A 399 -19.07 10.92 -14.94
N PHE A 400 -18.86 11.34 -13.70
CA PHE A 400 -18.51 12.74 -13.40
C PHE A 400 -16.99 12.94 -13.37
N LEU A 401 -16.25 12.00 -12.77
CA LEU A 401 -14.80 12.01 -12.73
C LEU A 401 -14.23 10.88 -13.58
N GLN A 402 -13.01 11.07 -14.06
CA GLN A 402 -12.23 10.05 -14.76
C GLN A 402 -11.34 9.29 -13.76
N PRO A 403 -10.71 8.15 -14.15
CA PRO A 403 -9.92 7.33 -13.23
C PRO A 403 -8.72 8.01 -12.54
N THR A 404 -8.33 9.22 -12.90
CA THR A 404 -7.37 10.06 -12.16
C THR A 404 -8.01 10.93 -11.08
N ASP A 405 -9.30 10.75 -10.79
CA ASP A 405 -10.07 11.56 -9.83
C ASP A 405 -10.33 13.01 -10.31
N ASP A 406 -10.03 13.30 -11.57
CA ASP A 406 -10.19 14.62 -12.17
C ASP A 406 -11.53 14.73 -12.93
N GLU A 407 -12.12 15.94 -12.93
CA GLU A 407 -13.30 16.22 -13.74
C GLU A 407 -12.95 16.16 -15.23
N HIS A 408 -13.78 15.47 -16.04
CA HIS A 408 -13.59 15.35 -17.47
C HIS A 408 -14.72 16.02 -18.26
N VAL A 409 -14.37 16.50 -19.47
CA VAL A 409 -15.30 17.33 -20.28
C VAL A 409 -16.46 16.52 -20.86
N TYR A 410 -16.19 15.28 -21.34
CA TYR A 410 -17.21 14.45 -21.96
C TYR A 410 -17.61 13.30 -21.04
N PRO A 411 -18.93 13.07 -20.83
CA PRO A 411 -19.40 12.21 -19.75
C PRO A 411 -19.26 10.71 -20.00
N TYR A 412 -19.05 10.26 -21.25
CA TYR A 412 -19.01 8.83 -21.57
C TYR A 412 -17.58 8.39 -21.88
N ILE A 413 -16.88 7.87 -20.86
CA ILE A 413 -15.50 7.37 -20.98
C ILE A 413 -15.53 5.94 -21.52
N THR A 414 -14.74 5.68 -22.56
CA THR A 414 -14.68 4.37 -23.24
C THR A 414 -14.18 3.27 -22.30
N TYR A 415 -13.09 3.53 -21.58
CA TYR A 415 -12.52 2.59 -20.60
C TYR A 415 -13.56 2.16 -19.55
N ASP A 416 -14.22 3.11 -18.91
CA ASP A 416 -15.22 2.83 -17.87
C ASP A 416 -16.40 2.01 -18.41
N ASN A 417 -16.87 2.33 -19.63
CA ASN A 417 -17.94 1.56 -20.26
C ASN A 417 -17.51 0.13 -20.63
N VAL A 418 -16.22 -0.09 -20.92
CA VAL A 418 -15.67 -1.44 -21.08
C VAL A 418 -15.67 -2.20 -19.75
N LEU A 419 -15.37 -1.54 -18.63
CA LEU A 419 -15.49 -2.16 -17.30
C LEU A 419 -16.95 -2.53 -16.97
N VAL A 420 -17.91 -1.67 -17.28
CA VAL A 420 -19.35 -2.00 -17.14
C VAL A 420 -19.70 -3.22 -17.99
N TRP A 421 -19.31 -3.23 -19.26
CA TRP A 421 -19.52 -4.37 -20.15
C TRP A 421 -18.96 -5.67 -19.57
N LYS A 422 -17.69 -5.64 -19.14
CA LYS A 422 -17.00 -6.80 -18.56
C LYS A 422 -17.71 -7.29 -17.31
N SER A 423 -18.01 -6.40 -16.37
CA SER A 423 -18.65 -6.77 -15.10
C SER A 423 -20.04 -7.38 -15.28
N LEU A 424 -20.86 -6.88 -16.21
CA LEU A 424 -22.19 -7.46 -16.47
C LEU A 424 -22.11 -8.79 -17.23
N LYS A 425 -21.19 -8.91 -18.17
CA LYS A 425 -20.93 -10.16 -18.90
C LYS A 425 -20.48 -11.27 -17.95
N ASP A 426 -19.53 -10.96 -17.05
CA ASP A 426 -19.01 -11.92 -16.10
C ASP A 426 -20.07 -12.33 -15.08
N LEU A 427 -20.80 -11.36 -14.53
CA LEU A 427 -21.90 -11.63 -13.60
C LEU A 427 -22.98 -12.54 -14.22
N ALA A 428 -23.30 -12.36 -15.51
CA ALA A 428 -24.22 -13.22 -16.23
C ALA A 428 -23.76 -14.68 -16.29
N GLN A 429 -22.46 -14.91 -16.35
CA GLN A 429 -21.86 -16.26 -16.41
C GLN A 429 -21.70 -16.89 -15.02
N LEU A 430 -21.55 -16.10 -13.97
CA LEU A 430 -21.33 -16.58 -12.60
C LEU A 430 -22.55 -17.26 -12.01
N ALA A 431 -23.76 -16.74 -12.28
CA ALA A 431 -24.97 -17.28 -11.65
C ALA A 431 -26.23 -17.15 -12.55
N PRO A 432 -27.10 -18.19 -12.60
CA PRO A 432 -28.27 -18.23 -13.48
C PRO A 432 -29.25 -17.07 -13.30
N GLN A 433 -29.38 -16.53 -12.07
CA GLN A 433 -30.28 -15.40 -11.81
C GLN A 433 -29.86 -14.11 -12.53
N TYR A 434 -28.60 -13.99 -12.93
CA TYR A 434 -28.04 -12.86 -13.65
C TYR A 434 -27.88 -13.09 -15.16
N ALA A 435 -28.24 -14.27 -15.68
CA ALA A 435 -28.08 -14.62 -17.10
C ALA A 435 -28.72 -13.62 -18.06
N HIS A 436 -29.76 -12.89 -17.63
CA HIS A 436 -30.40 -11.84 -18.43
C HIS A 436 -29.48 -10.63 -18.73
N LEU A 437 -28.40 -10.45 -17.97
CA LEU A 437 -27.42 -9.37 -18.17
C LEU A 437 -26.51 -9.61 -19.37
N GLU A 438 -26.43 -10.83 -19.91
CA GLU A 438 -25.65 -11.12 -21.11
C GLU A 438 -26.13 -10.27 -22.31
N LYS A 439 -27.46 -10.19 -22.52
CA LYS A 439 -28.03 -9.31 -23.54
C LYS A 439 -27.67 -7.84 -23.31
N THR A 440 -27.70 -7.38 -22.08
CA THR A 440 -27.32 -5.99 -21.75
C THR A 440 -25.85 -5.75 -22.04
N ALA A 441 -24.97 -6.70 -21.73
CA ALA A 441 -23.55 -6.62 -22.05
C ALA A 441 -23.31 -6.55 -23.56
N ASP A 442 -24.04 -7.35 -24.39
CA ASP A 442 -23.95 -7.27 -25.83
C ASP A 442 -24.37 -5.88 -26.34
N GLU A 443 -25.48 -5.33 -25.82
CA GLU A 443 -25.98 -3.99 -26.18
C GLU A 443 -24.96 -2.89 -25.81
N ILE A 444 -24.22 -3.03 -24.69
CA ILE A 444 -23.14 -2.11 -24.29
C ILE A 444 -21.96 -2.21 -25.27
N LYS A 445 -21.54 -3.41 -25.61
CA LYS A 445 -20.46 -3.61 -26.58
C LYS A 445 -20.80 -2.98 -27.95
N ASP A 446 -22.00 -3.19 -28.42
CA ASP A 446 -22.48 -2.58 -29.67
C ASP A 446 -22.51 -1.05 -29.59
N ALA A 447 -22.90 -0.47 -28.43
CA ALA A 447 -22.90 0.96 -28.21
C ALA A 447 -21.47 1.53 -28.18
N ILE A 448 -20.54 0.88 -27.51
CA ILE A 448 -19.11 1.27 -27.52
C ILE A 448 -18.56 1.24 -28.95
N MET A 449 -18.79 0.16 -29.69
CA MET A 449 -18.30 0.03 -31.07
C MET A 449 -18.94 1.03 -32.01
N THR A 450 -20.19 1.46 -31.77
CA THR A 450 -20.93 2.42 -32.60
C THR A 450 -20.52 3.86 -32.33
N HIS A 451 -20.32 4.23 -31.04
CA HIS A 451 -20.21 5.63 -30.64
C HIS A 451 -18.78 6.01 -30.21
N CYS A 452 -18.02 5.09 -29.61
CA CYS A 452 -16.67 5.40 -29.11
C CYS A 452 -15.56 5.19 -30.16
N VAL A 453 -15.86 4.47 -31.26
CA VAL A 453 -14.91 4.32 -32.37
C VAL A 453 -14.93 5.57 -33.23
N GLN A 454 -13.80 6.24 -33.34
CA GLN A 454 -13.60 7.46 -34.10
C GLN A 454 -12.68 7.21 -35.30
N LYS A 455 -12.44 8.21 -36.14
CA LYS A 455 -11.51 8.14 -37.28
C LYS A 455 -10.55 9.32 -37.24
N ASP A 456 -9.27 9.05 -37.46
CA ASP A 456 -8.27 10.09 -37.64
C ASP A 456 -8.40 10.82 -38.99
N ALA A 457 -7.53 11.79 -39.25
CA ALA A 457 -7.53 12.56 -40.49
C ALA A 457 -7.28 11.70 -41.76
N GLU A 458 -6.70 10.52 -41.62
CA GLU A 458 -6.44 9.54 -42.68
C GLU A 458 -7.58 8.51 -42.85
N GLY A 459 -8.58 8.58 -41.97
CA GLY A 459 -9.71 7.66 -41.94
C GLY A 459 -9.48 6.34 -41.20
N LYS A 460 -8.37 6.20 -40.48
CA LYS A 460 -8.05 5.02 -39.65
C LYS A 460 -8.91 5.02 -38.39
N PRO A 461 -9.57 3.89 -38.04
CA PRO A 461 -10.39 3.83 -36.84
C PRO A 461 -9.53 3.71 -35.58
N TYR A 462 -9.98 4.36 -34.47
CA TYR A 462 -9.40 4.26 -33.14
C TYR A 462 -10.47 4.44 -32.05
N PHE A 463 -10.22 4.03 -30.83
CA PHE A 463 -11.08 4.33 -29.68
C PHE A 463 -10.78 5.75 -29.16
N GLY A 464 -11.80 6.63 -29.18
CA GLY A 464 -11.75 7.89 -28.44
C GLY A 464 -11.75 7.61 -26.94
N TRP A 465 -11.10 8.48 -26.16
CA TRP A 465 -11.10 8.34 -24.70
C TRP A 465 -12.50 8.58 -24.15
N SER A 466 -13.08 9.72 -24.45
CA SER A 466 -14.43 10.08 -24.02
C SER A 466 -15.23 10.74 -25.16
N ILE A 467 -16.57 10.70 -25.05
CA ILE A 467 -17.49 11.25 -26.04
C ILE A 467 -18.69 11.94 -25.38
N ASP A 468 -19.37 12.84 -26.15
CA ASP A 468 -20.59 13.54 -25.71
C ASP A 468 -21.89 13.04 -26.37
N LEU A 469 -21.84 12.04 -27.25
CA LEU A 469 -22.94 11.52 -28.11
C LEU A 469 -23.49 12.55 -29.11
N ASN A 470 -22.85 13.72 -29.24
CA ASN A 470 -23.24 14.78 -30.20
C ASN A 470 -22.16 15.03 -31.26
N GLY A 471 -21.13 14.17 -31.30
CA GLY A 471 -20.03 14.22 -32.28
C GLY A 471 -18.72 14.75 -31.74
N SER A 472 -18.67 15.20 -30.49
CA SER A 472 -17.41 15.57 -29.83
C SER A 472 -16.77 14.37 -29.16
N HIS A 473 -15.45 14.29 -29.24
CA HIS A 473 -14.62 13.27 -28.62
C HIS A 473 -13.21 13.82 -28.40
N ASP A 474 -12.41 13.13 -27.61
CA ASP A 474 -11.01 13.45 -27.45
C ASP A 474 -10.08 12.24 -27.66
N VAL A 475 -8.81 12.55 -27.96
CA VAL A 475 -7.70 11.61 -27.99
C VAL A 475 -6.90 11.80 -26.72
N TYR A 476 -7.08 10.88 -25.78
CA TYR A 476 -6.46 10.95 -24.48
C TYR A 476 -6.23 9.54 -23.95
N ASP A 477 -5.39 9.37 -22.96
CA ASP A 477 -5.22 8.16 -22.17
C ASP A 477 -4.58 8.54 -20.83
N GLU A 478 -4.85 7.77 -19.80
CA GLU A 478 -4.26 7.96 -18.49
C GLU A 478 -3.94 6.62 -17.82
N PRO A 479 -2.88 6.57 -16.99
CA PRO A 479 -2.43 5.30 -16.41
C PRO A 479 -3.43 4.59 -15.50
N PRO A 480 -4.24 5.28 -14.66
CA PRO A 480 -5.24 4.65 -13.80
C PRO A 480 -6.32 3.87 -14.55
N GLY A 481 -6.65 4.29 -15.77
CA GLY A 481 -7.71 3.68 -16.59
C GLY A 481 -7.36 3.70 -18.08
N SER A 482 -6.38 2.91 -18.52
CA SER A 482 -5.83 2.98 -19.86
C SER A 482 -6.63 2.18 -20.90
N LEU A 483 -6.82 2.78 -22.10
CA LEU A 483 -7.32 2.08 -23.29
C LEU A 483 -6.41 0.92 -23.74
N GLN A 484 -5.18 0.87 -23.27
CA GLN A 484 -4.28 -0.26 -23.51
C GLN A 484 -4.77 -1.54 -22.84
N LEU A 485 -5.57 -1.45 -21.77
CA LEU A 485 -6.10 -2.59 -21.03
C LEU A 485 -7.31 -3.26 -21.67
N LEU A 486 -7.85 -2.76 -22.79
CA LEU A 486 -9.03 -3.35 -23.43
C LEU A 486 -8.89 -4.85 -23.75
N PRO A 487 -7.72 -5.36 -24.24
CA PRO A 487 -7.52 -6.81 -24.40
C PRO A 487 -7.40 -7.57 -23.08
N PHE A 488 -6.87 -6.95 -22.03
CA PHE A 488 -6.78 -7.55 -20.70
C PHE A 488 -8.17 -7.85 -20.10
N PHE A 489 -9.17 -7.00 -20.45
CA PHE A 489 -10.56 -7.22 -20.10
C PHE A 489 -11.33 -8.07 -21.14
N ASP A 490 -10.68 -8.71 -22.10
CA ASP A 490 -11.29 -9.51 -23.19
C ASP A 490 -12.24 -8.72 -24.11
N PHE A 491 -12.15 -7.39 -24.13
CA PHE A 491 -13.03 -6.56 -24.95
C PHE A 491 -12.71 -6.69 -26.44
N CYS A 492 -11.45 -6.71 -26.80
CA CYS A 492 -10.95 -6.86 -28.16
C CYS A 492 -9.68 -7.70 -28.23
N SER A 493 -9.28 -8.12 -29.43
CA SER A 493 -7.99 -8.79 -29.63
C SER A 493 -6.84 -7.79 -29.61
N PRO A 494 -5.64 -8.16 -29.10
CA PRO A 494 -4.43 -7.34 -29.26
C PRO A 494 -4.03 -7.08 -30.72
N THR A 495 -4.56 -7.88 -31.65
CA THR A 495 -4.33 -7.74 -33.10
C THR A 495 -5.41 -6.92 -33.82
N ASP A 496 -6.45 -6.48 -33.12
CA ASP A 496 -7.51 -5.65 -33.66
C ASP A 496 -6.95 -4.33 -34.21
N GLU A 497 -7.41 -3.93 -35.38
CA GLU A 497 -6.92 -2.72 -36.05
C GLU A 497 -7.24 -1.45 -35.24
N ILE A 498 -8.44 -1.35 -34.69
CA ILE A 498 -8.88 -0.20 -33.90
C ILE A 498 -7.99 -0.05 -32.67
N TYR A 499 -7.80 -1.16 -31.95
CA TYR A 499 -6.94 -1.20 -30.75
C TYR A 499 -5.49 -0.81 -31.07
N ARG A 500 -4.90 -1.39 -32.14
CA ARG A 500 -3.50 -1.08 -32.52
C ARG A 500 -3.34 0.39 -32.92
N ASN A 501 -4.29 0.97 -33.64
CA ASN A 501 -4.27 2.38 -33.97
C ASN A 501 -4.35 3.26 -32.72
N THR A 502 -5.23 2.90 -31.77
CA THR A 502 -5.34 3.60 -30.47
C THR A 502 -4.02 3.60 -29.72
N VAL A 503 -3.41 2.42 -29.54
CA VAL A 503 -2.12 2.29 -28.84
C VAL A 503 -1.01 3.05 -29.57
N ALA A 504 -0.99 3.02 -30.91
CA ALA A 504 -0.02 3.77 -31.68
C ALA A 504 -0.15 5.29 -31.47
N MET A 505 -1.37 5.81 -31.33
CA MET A 505 -1.62 7.25 -31.09
C MET A 505 -1.16 7.68 -29.70
N ILE A 506 -1.58 6.98 -28.66
CA ILE A 506 -1.27 7.35 -27.25
C ILE A 506 0.20 7.13 -26.89
N ARG A 507 0.94 6.31 -27.65
CA ARG A 507 2.37 6.07 -27.47
C ARG A 507 3.24 6.81 -28.49
N SER A 508 2.64 7.63 -29.33
CA SER A 508 3.41 8.38 -30.33
C SER A 508 4.15 9.56 -29.66
N PRO A 509 5.28 10.01 -30.21
CA PRO A 509 5.96 11.22 -29.73
C PRO A 509 5.10 12.50 -29.83
N GLU A 510 4.05 12.49 -30.64
CA GLU A 510 3.11 13.60 -30.80
C GLU A 510 2.08 13.66 -29.66
N TYR A 511 1.88 12.55 -28.94
CA TYR A 511 1.00 12.54 -27.78
C TYR A 511 1.70 13.19 -26.57
N LYS A 512 1.12 14.25 -26.06
CA LYS A 512 1.73 15.15 -25.07
C LYS A 512 2.26 14.44 -23.82
N TYR A 513 1.61 13.36 -23.39
CA TYR A 513 1.94 12.63 -22.16
C TYR A 513 2.64 11.30 -22.44
N SER A 514 3.02 11.05 -23.68
CA SER A 514 3.88 9.93 -24.04
C SER A 514 5.34 10.32 -23.86
N PHE A 515 6.07 9.61 -23.06
CA PHE A 515 7.51 9.77 -22.89
C PHE A 515 8.29 8.88 -23.88
N ALA A 516 7.79 8.78 -25.12
CA ALA A 516 8.27 7.84 -26.14
C ALA A 516 9.78 7.91 -26.44
N ASN A 517 10.40 9.08 -26.24
CA ASN A 517 11.83 9.30 -26.51
C ASN A 517 12.70 9.25 -25.23
N SER A 518 12.13 8.91 -24.08
CA SER A 518 12.84 8.87 -22.79
C SER A 518 13.28 7.45 -22.44
N PRO A 519 14.28 7.28 -21.56
CA PRO A 519 14.70 5.98 -21.03
C PRO A 519 13.57 5.17 -20.38
N ILE A 520 12.63 5.87 -19.70
CA ILE A 520 11.40 5.30 -19.17
C ILE A 520 10.25 5.85 -20.02
N ASN A 521 10.02 5.18 -21.16
CA ASN A 521 9.02 5.61 -22.14
C ASN A 521 7.65 5.03 -21.84
N GLU A 522 7.13 5.36 -20.69
CA GLU A 522 5.77 5.07 -20.25
C GLU A 522 4.88 6.33 -20.30
N ILE A 523 3.60 6.19 -20.02
CA ILE A 523 2.61 7.27 -20.16
C ILE A 523 2.43 7.97 -18.82
N GLY A 524 2.30 9.30 -18.88
CA GLY A 524 1.85 10.15 -17.80
C GLY A 524 0.48 10.75 -18.09
N CYS A 525 0.05 11.70 -17.28
CA CYS A 525 -1.19 12.46 -17.48
C CYS A 525 -1.07 13.85 -16.83
N PRO A 526 -2.05 14.76 -16.99
CA PRO A 526 -2.02 16.08 -16.35
C PRO A 526 -1.92 16.04 -14.83
N HIS A 527 -2.52 15.05 -14.19
CA HIS A 527 -2.50 14.85 -12.75
C HIS A 527 -1.06 14.74 -12.22
N ALA A 528 -0.25 13.89 -12.87
CA ALA A 528 1.20 13.82 -12.64
C ALA A 528 1.91 13.65 -13.99
N PRO A 529 2.54 14.73 -14.52
CA PRO A 529 3.07 14.78 -15.89
C PRO A 529 4.47 14.13 -16.01
N HIS A 530 4.59 12.91 -15.51
CA HIS A 530 5.75 12.02 -15.56
C HIS A 530 5.29 10.58 -15.83
N PRO A 531 6.17 9.66 -16.26
CA PRO A 531 5.80 8.25 -16.43
C PRO A 531 5.28 7.63 -15.13
N TRP A 532 4.13 6.98 -15.19
CA TRP A 532 3.52 6.32 -14.04
C TRP A 532 3.93 4.86 -13.92
N ILE A 533 4.00 4.36 -12.67
CA ILE A 533 4.21 2.93 -12.40
C ILE A 533 2.99 2.11 -12.86
N LEU A 534 1.77 2.67 -12.76
CA LEU A 534 0.57 2.03 -13.34
C LEU A 534 0.68 1.88 -14.86
N SER A 535 1.29 2.83 -15.59
CA SER A 535 1.53 2.67 -17.02
C SER A 535 2.51 1.53 -17.35
N LEU A 536 3.54 1.36 -16.52
CA LEU A 536 4.46 0.22 -16.64
C LEU A 536 3.73 -1.11 -16.40
N ALA A 537 2.83 -1.16 -15.41
CA ALA A 537 1.98 -2.31 -15.13
C ALA A 537 1.02 -2.61 -16.30
N ASN A 538 0.36 -1.58 -16.84
CA ASN A 538 -0.48 -1.70 -18.04
C ASN A 538 0.30 -2.27 -19.22
N SER A 539 1.54 -1.80 -19.43
CA SER A 539 2.43 -2.26 -20.51
C SER A 539 2.79 -3.74 -20.37
N LEU A 540 3.02 -4.24 -19.17
CA LEU A 540 3.23 -5.67 -18.91
C LEU A 540 2.02 -6.50 -19.34
N LEU A 541 0.82 -6.10 -18.92
CA LEU A 541 -0.44 -6.78 -19.24
C LEU A 541 -0.79 -6.70 -20.73
N CYS A 542 -0.28 -5.70 -21.44
CA CYS A 542 -0.47 -5.54 -22.89
C CYS A 542 0.62 -6.21 -23.75
N GLY A 543 1.47 -7.04 -23.13
CA GLY A 543 2.47 -7.85 -23.82
C GLY A 543 3.78 -7.13 -24.18
N ARG A 544 4.05 -5.93 -23.65
CA ARG A 544 5.35 -5.23 -23.83
C ARG A 544 6.43 -5.72 -22.86
N VAL A 545 6.50 -7.03 -22.68
CA VAL A 545 7.24 -7.70 -21.59
C VAL A 545 8.74 -7.32 -21.60
N GLU A 546 9.43 -7.48 -22.73
CA GLU A 546 10.88 -7.22 -22.81
C GLU A 546 11.22 -5.74 -22.55
N HIS A 547 10.35 -4.84 -23.01
CA HIS A 547 10.50 -3.41 -22.76
C HIS A 547 10.37 -3.09 -21.26
N CYS A 548 9.30 -3.60 -20.63
CA CYS A 548 9.06 -3.38 -19.20
C CYS A 548 10.16 -3.99 -18.34
N ARG A 549 10.66 -5.18 -18.71
CA ARG A 549 11.76 -5.82 -18.01
C ARG A 549 13.01 -4.96 -18.00
N ALA A 550 13.36 -4.33 -19.12
CA ALA A 550 14.50 -3.42 -19.22
C ALA A 550 14.32 -2.15 -18.35
N ILE A 551 13.08 -1.70 -18.13
CA ILE A 551 12.78 -0.59 -17.21
C ILE A 551 12.89 -1.07 -15.76
N LEU A 552 12.29 -2.22 -15.39
CA LEU A 552 12.35 -2.77 -14.04
C LEU A 552 13.78 -3.01 -13.54
N GLU A 553 14.73 -3.31 -14.44
CA GLU A 553 16.14 -3.44 -14.10
C GLU A 553 16.80 -2.11 -13.65
N LYS A 554 16.27 -0.96 -14.03
CA LYS A 554 16.89 0.36 -13.86
C LYS A 554 16.12 1.29 -12.94
N ILE A 555 14.82 1.10 -12.85
CA ILE A 555 13.93 2.01 -12.12
C ILE A 555 14.22 1.96 -10.62
N SER A 556 14.30 3.13 -10.01
CA SER A 556 14.57 3.27 -8.57
C SER A 556 13.29 3.41 -7.75
N MET A 557 12.23 4.00 -8.31
CA MET A 557 10.98 4.29 -7.61
C MET A 557 11.23 5.02 -6.28
N ASP A 558 10.41 4.77 -5.26
CA ASP A 558 10.62 5.23 -3.90
C ASP A 558 11.47 4.20 -3.11
N ASN A 559 12.78 4.19 -3.34
CA ASN A 559 13.70 3.22 -2.75
C ASN A 559 13.28 1.74 -2.97
N GLY A 560 12.80 1.42 -4.18
CA GLY A 560 12.33 0.09 -4.57
C GLY A 560 10.85 -0.18 -4.28
N ILE A 561 10.15 0.75 -3.63
CA ILE A 561 8.69 0.71 -3.40
C ILE A 561 7.98 1.46 -4.53
N ALA A 562 6.86 0.92 -4.99
CA ALA A 562 6.05 1.57 -6.01
C ALA A 562 5.55 2.95 -5.53
N CYS A 563 5.59 3.89 -6.46
CA CYS A 563 5.10 5.25 -6.31
C CYS A 563 4.16 5.56 -7.47
N GLU A 564 3.56 6.73 -7.47
CA GLU A 564 2.65 7.14 -8.54
C GLU A 564 3.41 7.36 -9.84
N SER A 565 4.36 8.31 -9.84
CA SER A 565 5.16 8.60 -11.03
C SER A 565 6.65 8.71 -10.75
N VAL A 566 7.44 8.62 -11.81
CA VAL A 566 8.91 8.66 -11.75
C VAL A 566 9.47 9.62 -12.80
N ASP A 567 10.62 10.19 -12.51
CA ASP A 567 11.40 10.94 -13.49
C ASP A 567 11.78 10.05 -14.68
N GLU A 568 11.49 10.51 -15.88
CA GLU A 568 11.60 9.76 -17.14
C GLU A 568 13.02 9.36 -17.53
N VAL A 569 14.03 9.94 -16.87
CA VAL A 569 15.46 9.68 -17.13
C VAL A 569 16.08 8.84 -16.03
N THR A 570 15.85 9.21 -14.78
CA THR A 570 16.52 8.63 -13.61
C THR A 570 15.72 7.51 -12.94
N GLY A 571 14.39 7.46 -13.13
CA GLY A 571 13.50 6.49 -12.51
C GLY A 571 13.30 6.68 -11.02
N TYR A 572 13.71 7.81 -10.43
CA TYR A 572 13.37 8.16 -9.05
C TYR A 572 11.93 8.68 -8.97
N CYS A 573 11.28 8.43 -7.84
CA CYS A 573 9.95 8.94 -7.55
C CYS A 573 9.88 10.46 -7.71
N THR A 574 8.83 10.94 -8.38
CA THR A 574 8.49 12.37 -8.54
C THR A 574 7.25 12.76 -7.79
N THR A 575 6.25 11.87 -7.73
CA THR A 575 4.99 12.07 -6.99
C THR A 575 4.52 10.77 -6.37
N GLY A 576 3.75 10.87 -5.29
CA GLY A 576 3.03 9.77 -4.67
C GLY A 576 3.94 8.68 -4.11
N GLU A 577 4.88 9.03 -3.23
CA GLU A 577 5.74 8.06 -2.55
C GLU A 577 4.90 7.06 -1.75
N ALA A 578 5.40 5.83 -1.63
CA ALA A 578 4.78 4.77 -0.83
C ALA A 578 3.32 4.44 -1.24
N PHE A 579 3.04 4.30 -2.54
CA PHE A 579 1.73 4.00 -3.10
C PHE A 579 1.41 2.50 -3.04
N ALA A 580 0.74 2.07 -1.97
CA ALA A 580 0.60 0.64 -1.66
C ALA A 580 -0.33 -0.11 -2.63
N THR A 581 -1.40 0.50 -3.11
CA THR A 581 -2.31 -0.14 -4.06
C THR A 581 -1.67 -0.26 -5.45
N CYS A 582 -0.88 0.72 -5.88
CA CYS A 582 -0.06 0.64 -7.09
C CYS A 582 0.97 -0.50 -7.01
N ALA A 583 1.59 -0.72 -5.84
CA ALA A 583 2.49 -1.85 -5.62
C ALA A 583 1.80 -3.18 -5.89
N GLY A 584 0.53 -3.32 -5.51
CA GLY A 584 -0.28 -4.49 -5.81
C GLY A 584 -0.47 -4.71 -7.30
N PHE A 585 -0.87 -3.67 -8.04
CA PHE A 585 -1.09 -3.79 -9.47
C PHE A 585 0.21 -4.10 -10.24
N LEU A 586 1.31 -3.50 -9.83
CA LEU A 586 2.64 -3.82 -10.36
C LEU A 586 2.98 -5.31 -10.14
N CYS A 587 2.77 -5.84 -8.93
CA CYS A 587 3.01 -7.25 -8.61
C CYS A 587 2.12 -8.18 -9.45
N HIS A 588 0.81 -7.90 -9.53
CA HIS A 588 -0.09 -8.69 -10.36
C HIS A 588 0.38 -8.70 -11.82
N SER A 589 0.72 -7.55 -12.37
CA SER A 589 1.17 -7.43 -13.77
C SER A 589 2.50 -8.14 -14.03
N ILE A 590 3.45 -8.08 -13.11
CA ILE A 590 4.71 -8.84 -13.19
C ILE A 590 4.43 -10.34 -13.16
N ARG A 591 3.53 -10.79 -12.28
CA ARG A 591 3.17 -12.20 -12.16
C ARG A 591 2.53 -12.74 -13.44
N GLU A 592 1.53 -12.04 -13.97
CA GLU A 592 0.83 -12.43 -15.21
C GLU A 592 1.76 -12.46 -16.44
N ALA A 593 2.73 -11.55 -16.50
CA ALA A 593 3.59 -11.42 -17.65
C ALA A 593 4.85 -12.30 -17.61
N LEU A 594 5.35 -12.68 -16.41
CA LEU A 594 6.69 -13.27 -16.24
C LEU A 594 6.70 -14.60 -15.48
N LEU A 595 5.57 -15.12 -14.97
CA LEU A 595 5.42 -16.45 -14.41
C LEU A 595 4.62 -17.36 -15.31
#